data_1dae2dbb279158652e259495fd279860
#
_entry.id   1dae2dbb279158652e259495fd279860
#
_cell.length_a   1.000
_cell.length_b   1.000
_cell.length_c   1.000
_cell.angle_alpha   90.00
_cell.angle_beta   90.00
_cell.angle_gamma   90.00
#
_symmetry.space_group_name_H-M   'P 1'
#
loop_
_entity.id
_entity.type
_entity.pdbx_description
1 polymer ?
#
loop_
_entity_poly.entity_id
_entity_poly.type
_entity_poly.pdbx_seq_one_letter_code
_entity_poly.pdbx_strand_id
1 'polypeptide(L)'
;MKHKFLFSVFIIFFIFVFIALGTWQIIRLNWKNNLILEIEESLKNPPIELSQSNKENFLKIKTSGIIDFEKQIYLYNLNDSGTPGFEVINPILINNENYLINRGWIPFEKKDTSEINIICLLYTSDAADDLY
;
A
#
# COMPACT_ATOMS: atom_id res chain seq x y z
N MET A 1 -24.41 -34.94 38.17
CA MET A 1 -24.33 -33.45 38.34
C MET A 1 -23.03 -32.87 37.74
N LYS A 2 -21.88 -33.49 37.93
CA LYS A 2 -20.56 -32.97 37.47
C LYS A 2 -20.47 -32.71 35.93
N HIS A 3 -21.04 -33.57 35.10
CA HIS A 3 -21.00 -33.40 33.64
C HIS A 3 -21.81 -32.20 33.13
N LYS A 4 -22.96 -31.92 33.76
CA LYS A 4 -23.78 -30.74 33.40
C LYS A 4 -23.06 -29.45 33.76
N PHE A 5 -22.36 -29.41 34.87
CA PHE A 5 -21.56 -28.27 35.31
C PHE A 5 -20.38 -28.01 34.34
N LEU A 6 -19.61 -29.05 33.99
CA LEU A 6 -18.53 -28.97 33.02
C LEU A 6 -19.01 -28.46 31.66
N PHE A 7 -20.15 -28.96 31.19
CA PHE A 7 -20.75 -28.52 29.94
C PHE A 7 -21.15 -27.03 29.96
N SER A 8 -21.74 -26.57 31.09
CA SER A 8 -22.07 -25.13 31.24
C SER A 8 -20.82 -24.24 31.22
N VAL A 9 -19.75 -24.63 31.91
CA VAL A 9 -18.49 -23.92 31.91
C VAL A 9 -17.90 -23.83 30.51
N PHE A 10 -17.95 -24.92 29.78
CA PHE A 10 -17.50 -24.96 28.38
C PHE A 10 -18.27 -23.99 27.49
N ILE A 11 -19.60 -23.96 27.60
CA ILE A 11 -20.41 -23.01 26.83
C ILE A 11 -20.08 -21.56 27.19
N ILE A 12 -19.98 -21.24 28.47
CA ILE A 12 -19.67 -19.90 28.94
C ILE A 12 -18.30 -19.45 28.41
N PHE A 13 -17.32 -20.35 28.43
CA PHE A 13 -15.98 -20.07 27.88
C PHE A 13 -16.04 -19.67 26.39
N PHE A 14 -16.76 -20.44 25.56
CA PHE A 14 -16.89 -20.12 24.15
C PHE A 14 -17.67 -18.82 23.89
N ILE A 15 -18.67 -18.50 24.70
CA ILE A 15 -19.38 -17.22 24.63
C ILE A 15 -18.39 -16.06 24.83
N PHE A 16 -17.53 -16.14 25.85
CA PHE A 16 -16.49 -15.12 26.08
C PHE A 16 -15.50 -15.02 24.90
N VAL A 17 -15.07 -16.13 24.35
CA VAL A 17 -14.17 -16.16 23.19
C VAL A 17 -14.83 -15.47 21.98
N PHE A 18 -16.09 -15.77 21.68
CA PHE A 18 -16.80 -15.13 20.57
C PHE A 18 -17.03 -13.64 20.79
N ILE A 19 -17.35 -13.21 22.00
CA ILE A 19 -17.48 -11.79 22.32
C ILE A 19 -16.13 -11.07 22.13
N ALA A 20 -15.04 -11.64 22.60
CA ALA A 20 -13.70 -11.08 22.44
C ALA A 20 -13.30 -10.96 20.96
N LEU A 21 -13.55 -12.02 20.16
CA LEU A 21 -13.29 -12.00 18.73
C LEU A 21 -14.18 -10.98 17.99
N GLY A 22 -15.46 -10.89 18.35
CA GLY A 22 -16.36 -9.91 17.77
C GLY A 22 -15.91 -8.47 18.05
N THR A 23 -15.54 -8.18 19.29
CA THR A 23 -15.02 -6.87 19.68
C THR A 23 -13.74 -6.53 18.91
N TRP A 24 -12.82 -7.49 18.80
CA TRP A 24 -11.59 -7.30 18.03
C TRP A 24 -11.88 -6.98 16.55
N GLN A 25 -12.84 -7.66 15.92
CA GLN A 25 -13.23 -7.38 14.53
C GLN A 25 -13.77 -5.95 14.35
N ILE A 26 -14.58 -5.46 15.31
CA ILE A 26 -15.11 -4.10 15.25
C ILE A 26 -13.97 -3.06 15.37
N ILE A 27 -13.04 -3.27 16.28
CA ILE A 27 -11.88 -2.39 16.48
C ILE A 27 -11.04 -2.36 15.17
N ARG A 28 -10.79 -3.53 14.57
CA ARG A 28 -10.03 -3.64 13.32
C ARG A 28 -10.75 -2.96 12.16
N LEU A 29 -12.07 -3.08 12.08
CA LEU A 29 -12.87 -2.40 11.06
C LEU A 29 -12.78 -0.89 11.19
N ASN A 30 -12.94 -0.36 12.39
CA ASN A 30 -12.84 1.08 12.65
C ASN A 30 -11.44 1.62 12.29
N TRP A 31 -10.38 0.89 12.65
CA TRP A 31 -9.02 1.27 12.27
C TRP A 31 -8.84 1.34 10.74
N LYS A 32 -9.35 0.32 10.00
CA LYS A 32 -9.29 0.33 8.53
C LYS A 32 -10.07 1.49 7.92
N ASN A 33 -11.27 1.76 8.42
CA ASN A 33 -12.09 2.86 7.93
C ASN A 33 -11.41 4.22 8.14
N ASN A 34 -10.83 4.43 9.31
CA ASN A 34 -10.07 5.66 9.58
C ASN A 34 -8.87 5.81 8.64
N LEU A 35 -8.15 4.73 8.37
CA LEU A 35 -7.02 4.75 7.43
C LEU A 35 -7.48 5.09 6.01
N ILE A 36 -8.60 4.53 5.54
CA ILE A 36 -9.16 4.84 4.22
C ILE A 36 -9.55 6.32 4.14
N LEU A 37 -10.21 6.85 5.16
CA LEU A 37 -10.59 8.27 5.20
C LEU A 37 -9.36 9.19 5.18
N GLU A 38 -8.30 8.86 5.92
CA GLU A 38 -7.04 9.60 5.91
C GLU A 38 -6.41 9.63 4.51
N ILE A 39 -6.39 8.48 3.82
CA ILE A 39 -5.88 8.38 2.45
C ILE A 39 -6.74 9.20 1.48
N GLU A 40 -8.07 9.08 1.55
CA GLU A 40 -8.98 9.81 0.67
C GLU A 40 -8.87 11.33 0.87
N GLU A 41 -8.74 11.80 2.11
CA GLU A 41 -8.54 13.20 2.42
C GLU A 41 -7.20 13.70 1.88
N SER A 42 -6.15 12.94 2.08
CA SER A 42 -4.81 13.24 1.56
C SER A 42 -4.79 13.33 0.03
N LEU A 43 -5.53 12.45 -0.65
CA LEU A 43 -5.61 12.44 -2.11
C LEU A 43 -6.36 13.66 -2.68
N LYS A 44 -7.25 14.31 -1.93
CA LYS A 44 -7.95 15.54 -2.34
C LYS A 44 -7.07 16.78 -2.25
N ASN A 45 -6.02 16.73 -1.42
CA ASN A 45 -5.13 17.87 -1.25
C ASN A 45 -4.20 18.04 -2.45
N PRO A 46 -3.83 19.28 -2.79
CA PRO A 46 -2.85 19.54 -3.84
C PRO A 46 -1.48 18.92 -3.45
N PRO A 47 -0.66 18.53 -4.45
CA PRO A 47 0.67 18.00 -4.16
C PRO A 47 1.55 19.05 -3.52
N ILE A 48 2.29 18.65 -2.49
CA ILE A 48 3.27 19.50 -1.79
C ILE A 48 4.70 19.15 -2.21
N GLU A 49 5.64 20.07 -2.04
CA GLU A 49 7.05 19.76 -2.25
C GLU A 49 7.59 18.85 -1.15
N LEU A 50 8.49 17.94 -1.51
CA LEU A 50 9.11 17.00 -0.56
C LEU A 50 9.78 17.70 0.62
N SER A 51 10.37 18.86 0.39
CA SER A 51 10.99 19.71 1.42
C SER A 51 10.02 20.20 2.49
N GLN A 52 8.74 20.30 2.16
CA GLN A 52 7.66 20.77 3.05
C GLN A 52 6.93 19.58 3.72
N SER A 53 7.19 18.36 3.28
CA SER A 53 6.57 17.17 3.88
C SER A 53 7.21 16.91 5.25
N ASN A 54 6.42 16.99 6.31
CA ASN A 54 6.84 16.62 7.68
C ASN A 54 6.97 15.10 7.85
N LYS A 55 7.22 14.33 6.77
CA LYS A 55 7.23 12.86 6.74
C LYS A 55 5.91 12.24 7.18
N GLU A 56 4.81 12.94 6.97
CA GLU A 56 3.47 12.39 7.13
C GLU A 56 3.20 11.30 6.08
N ASN A 57 2.36 10.33 6.43
CA ASN A 57 2.02 9.26 5.52
C ASN A 57 1.00 9.73 4.47
N PHE A 58 0.98 9.05 3.32
CA PHE A 58 -0.03 9.20 2.26
C PHE A 58 -0.15 10.60 1.63
N LEU A 59 0.89 11.44 1.69
CA LEU A 59 0.88 12.74 1.04
C LEU A 59 1.15 12.63 -0.45
N LYS A 60 0.44 13.43 -1.26
CA LYS A 60 0.85 13.68 -2.65
C LYS A 60 2.08 14.57 -2.65
N ILE A 61 3.16 14.09 -3.24
CA ILE A 61 4.42 14.82 -3.29
C ILE A 61 4.78 15.09 -4.73
N LYS A 62 5.13 16.34 -5.03
CA LYS A 62 5.76 16.74 -6.28
C LYS A 62 7.23 16.98 -6.02
N THR A 63 8.09 16.28 -6.74
CA THR A 63 9.54 16.42 -6.62
C THR A 63 10.22 16.11 -7.93
N SER A 64 11.50 16.47 -8.03
CA SER A 64 12.38 16.10 -9.15
C SER A 64 13.68 15.53 -8.59
N GLY A 65 14.22 14.52 -9.26
CA GLY A 65 15.45 13.88 -8.83
C GLY A 65 16.04 13.00 -9.93
N ILE A 66 17.17 12.39 -9.65
CA ILE A 66 17.89 11.52 -10.58
C ILE A 66 17.62 10.07 -10.17
N ILE A 67 17.00 9.30 -11.06
CA ILE A 67 16.71 7.88 -10.83
C ILE A 67 17.95 7.05 -11.18
N ASP A 68 18.34 6.17 -10.27
CA ASP A 68 19.40 5.19 -10.50
C ASP A 68 18.80 3.91 -11.07
N PHE A 69 18.93 3.71 -12.38
CA PHE A 69 18.42 2.54 -13.08
C PHE A 69 19.29 1.30 -12.90
N GLU A 70 20.57 1.45 -12.52
CA GLU A 70 21.47 0.32 -12.30
C GLU A 70 21.12 -0.47 -11.03
N LYS A 71 20.52 0.22 -10.04
CA LYS A 71 20.08 -0.37 -8.77
C LYS A 71 18.59 -0.68 -8.74
N GLN A 72 18.04 -1.06 -9.88
CA GLN A 72 16.62 -1.44 -10.00
C GLN A 72 16.33 -2.76 -9.28
N ILE A 73 15.25 -2.78 -8.52
CA ILE A 73 14.77 -3.94 -7.77
C ILE A 73 13.39 -4.34 -8.31
N TYR A 74 13.18 -5.64 -8.48
CA TYR A 74 11.91 -6.22 -8.88
C TYR A 74 11.27 -6.93 -7.69
N LEU A 75 10.13 -6.45 -7.23
CA LEU A 75 9.35 -7.08 -6.19
C LEU A 75 8.19 -7.86 -6.83
N TYR A 76 8.18 -9.19 -6.65
CA TYR A 76 7.10 -10.03 -7.16
C TYR A 76 5.76 -9.62 -6.53
N ASN A 77 4.78 -9.33 -7.39
CA ASN A 77 3.43 -8.98 -6.96
C ASN A 77 2.39 -9.39 -8.01
N LEU A 78 1.16 -9.67 -7.55
CA LEU A 78 0.02 -9.86 -8.42
C LEU A 78 -0.67 -8.51 -8.65
N ASN A 79 -1.14 -8.26 -9.88
CA ASN A 79 -2.00 -7.11 -10.13
C ASN A 79 -3.43 -7.34 -9.59
N ASP A 80 -4.29 -6.35 -9.71
CA ASP A 80 -5.69 -6.41 -9.24
C ASP A 80 -6.51 -7.53 -9.92
N SER A 81 -6.10 -7.96 -11.11
CA SER A 81 -6.69 -9.09 -11.85
C SER A 81 -6.10 -10.45 -11.49
N GLY A 82 -5.15 -10.49 -10.54
CA GLY A 82 -4.47 -11.72 -10.12
C GLY A 82 -3.38 -12.21 -11.09
N THR A 83 -2.96 -11.39 -12.06
CA THR A 83 -1.88 -11.73 -13.00
C THR A 83 -0.53 -11.57 -12.31
N PRO A 84 0.41 -12.54 -12.47
CA PRO A 84 1.75 -12.45 -11.89
C PRO A 84 2.62 -11.45 -12.63
N GLY A 85 3.43 -10.70 -11.87
CA GLY A 85 4.34 -9.71 -12.40
C GLY A 85 5.28 -9.16 -11.34
N PHE A 86 5.83 -7.98 -11.59
CA PHE A 86 6.78 -7.33 -10.70
C PHE A 86 6.47 -5.85 -10.54
N GLU A 87 6.56 -5.36 -9.33
CA GLU A 87 6.70 -3.94 -9.07
C GLU A 87 8.14 -3.52 -9.26
N VAL A 88 8.36 -2.42 -9.97
CA VAL A 88 9.69 -1.90 -10.29
C VAL A 88 10.04 -0.80 -9.32
N ILE A 89 11.05 -1.03 -8.50
CA ILE A 89 11.50 -0.10 -7.47
C ILE A 89 12.90 0.38 -7.81
N ASN A 90 13.09 1.70 -7.84
CA ASN A 90 14.39 2.32 -8.07
C ASN A 90 14.74 3.30 -6.95
N PRO A 91 16.03 3.46 -6.62
CA PRO A 91 16.51 4.60 -5.88
C PRO A 91 16.40 5.88 -6.71
N ILE A 92 15.98 6.95 -6.09
CA ILE A 92 15.98 8.31 -6.64
C ILE A 92 16.74 9.24 -5.71
N LEU A 93 17.67 10.02 -6.26
CA LEU A 93 18.41 11.03 -5.52
C LEU A 93 17.69 12.38 -5.61
N ILE A 94 17.25 12.88 -4.47
CA ILE A 94 16.54 14.15 -4.32
C ILE A 94 17.25 14.96 -3.25
N ASN A 95 17.72 16.18 -3.56
CA ASN A 95 18.40 17.06 -2.60
C ASN A 95 19.52 16.38 -1.80
N ASN A 96 20.30 15.51 -2.45
CA ASN A 96 21.40 14.74 -1.86
C ASN A 96 20.96 13.64 -0.85
N GLU A 97 19.67 13.30 -0.81
CA GLU A 97 19.11 12.18 -0.06
C GLU A 97 18.58 11.11 -1.01
N ASN A 98 18.74 9.84 -0.63
CA ASN A 98 18.25 8.71 -1.40
C ASN A 98 16.87 8.29 -0.91
N TYR A 99 15.93 8.22 -1.83
CA TYR A 99 14.58 7.71 -1.62
C TYR A 99 14.35 6.49 -2.50
N LEU A 100 13.41 5.62 -2.13
CA LEU A 100 12.94 4.54 -2.99
C LEU A 100 11.62 4.95 -3.63
N ILE A 101 11.55 4.80 -4.95
CA ILE A 101 10.34 5.07 -5.73
C ILE A 101 9.83 3.78 -6.35
N ASN A 102 8.55 3.49 -6.15
CA ASN A 102 7.85 2.46 -6.90
C ASN A 102 7.37 3.07 -8.22
N ARG A 103 7.89 2.56 -9.34
CA ARG A 103 7.59 3.06 -10.69
C ARG A 103 6.35 2.41 -11.30
N GLY A 104 5.79 1.41 -10.63
CA GLY A 104 4.60 0.70 -11.07
C GLY A 104 4.87 -0.78 -11.38
N TRP A 105 3.81 -1.45 -11.82
CA TRP A 105 3.80 -2.87 -12.08
C TRP A 105 4.06 -3.20 -13.54
N ILE A 106 4.79 -4.30 -13.79
CA ILE A 106 5.03 -4.88 -15.12
C ILE A 106 4.68 -6.36 -15.13
N PRO A 107 4.18 -6.91 -16.24
CA PRO A 107 3.95 -8.35 -16.36
C PRO A 107 5.27 -9.12 -16.35
N PHE A 108 5.18 -10.40 -15.95
CA PHE A 108 6.33 -11.27 -15.75
C PHE A 108 7.25 -11.34 -16.98
N GLU A 109 6.67 -11.38 -18.19
CA GLU A 109 7.39 -11.53 -19.46
C GLU A 109 8.23 -10.30 -19.83
N LYS A 110 7.93 -9.14 -19.24
CA LYS A 110 8.63 -7.88 -19.54
C LYS A 110 9.85 -7.61 -18.68
N LYS A 111 10.15 -8.45 -17.70
CA LYS A 111 11.26 -8.24 -16.75
C LYS A 111 12.61 -8.02 -17.44
N ASP A 112 12.88 -8.73 -18.52
CA ASP A 112 14.18 -8.73 -19.20
C ASP A 112 14.24 -7.81 -20.43
N THR A 113 13.22 -6.98 -20.64
CA THR A 113 13.21 -6.05 -21.77
C THR A 113 13.93 -4.74 -21.41
N SER A 114 14.83 -4.29 -22.30
CA SER A 114 15.58 -3.03 -22.15
C SER A 114 14.66 -1.78 -22.11
N GLU A 115 13.42 -1.93 -22.51
CA GLU A 115 12.41 -0.86 -22.53
C GLU A 115 12.02 -0.37 -21.13
N ILE A 116 12.17 -1.20 -20.09
CA ILE A 116 11.79 -0.85 -18.72
C ILE A 116 12.64 0.30 -18.15
N ASN A 117 13.86 0.45 -18.64
CA ASN A 117 14.75 1.52 -18.18
C ASN A 117 14.33 2.90 -18.71
N ILE A 118 13.55 2.96 -19.77
CA ILE A 118 13.19 4.21 -20.48
C ILE A 118 11.76 4.64 -20.11
N ILE A 119 10.87 3.69 -19.82
CA ILE A 119 9.46 3.98 -19.56
C ILE A 119 9.31 4.51 -18.14
N CYS A 120 8.85 5.74 -18.02
CA CYS A 120 8.32 6.25 -16.75
C CYS A 120 7.00 5.53 -16.46
N LEU A 121 7.05 4.48 -15.63
CA LEU A 121 5.87 3.71 -15.21
C LEU A 121 5.07 4.46 -14.12
N LEU A 122 5.48 5.68 -13.78
CA LEU A 122 4.77 6.52 -12.83
C LEU A 122 3.40 6.87 -13.40
N TYR A 123 2.42 6.14 -12.95
CA TYR A 123 1.02 6.47 -13.11
C TYR A 123 0.75 7.69 -12.22
N THR A 124 0.67 8.87 -12.84
CA THR A 124 0.12 10.01 -12.13
C THR A 124 -1.40 9.81 -12.11
N SER A 125 -2.00 9.93 -10.93
CA SER A 125 -3.45 9.83 -10.75
C SER A 125 -4.26 10.84 -11.59
N ASP A 126 -3.60 11.78 -12.22
CA ASP A 126 -4.19 12.77 -13.12
C ASP A 126 -4.55 12.19 -14.50
N ALA A 127 -4.01 11.04 -14.88
CA ALA A 127 -4.37 10.39 -16.15
C ALA A 127 -5.74 9.70 -16.14
N ALA A 128 -6.37 9.56 -14.98
CA ALA A 128 -7.70 8.97 -14.86
C ALA A 128 -8.83 9.99 -15.10
N ASP A 129 -8.57 11.28 -14.95
CA ASP A 129 -9.57 12.34 -15.14
C ASP A 129 -9.73 12.78 -16.61
N ASP A 130 -8.77 12.44 -17.49
CA ASP A 130 -8.81 12.80 -18.91
C ASP A 130 -9.55 11.78 -19.80
N LEU A 131 -10.19 10.76 -19.22
CA LEU A 131 -10.90 9.68 -19.93
C LEU A 131 -12.43 9.71 -19.82
N TYR A 132 -13.03 10.87 -19.44
CA TYR A 132 -14.47 11.07 -19.48
C TYR A 132 -14.87 12.26 -20.33
#